data_ece3d61ff9e3489a106ae955e59695b0
#
_entry.id   ece3d61ff9e3489a106ae955e59695b0
#
_cell.length_a   1.000
_cell.length_b   1.000
_cell.length_c   1.000
_cell.angle_alpha   90.00
_cell.angle_beta   90.00
_cell.angle_gamma   90.00
#
_symmetry.space_group_name_H-M   'P 1'
#
loop_
_entity.id
_entity.type
_entity.pdbx_description
1 polymer ?
#
loop_
_entity_poly.entity_id
_entity_poly.type
_entity_poly.pdbx_seq_one_letter_code
_entity_poly.pdbx_strand_id
1 'polypeptide(L)'
;NLPRPGQKGPATIILTQPKRFGIDIADYMLAIRAFENVDYSRRFRLYDLYEDILMDTHLTSVIEKRKNAVLSSVIEFRRNGKPDKAVNEQIRSPWFRRLIGDILDAKFWGFTLVQFYRKGEWVNYDRIPRKHVDPVRRLILRHQTDTTGTSWDEYPDLLFIGEPEELGMLAKAAVWVIYKRNDVADWAQFAEVFGAPIREYTYPTDDDEARQRALADAESTGSMSVFVHAQETMMELREAANKTGSSDLYDKLCERCNSEISKLFLG
;
A
#
# COMPACT_ATOMS: atom_id res chain seq x y z
N ASN A 1 26.85 -31.15 8.11
CA ASN A 1 27.54 -32.27 7.45
C ASN A 1 28.11 -31.74 6.14
N LEU A 2 29.39 -31.45 6.13
CA LEU A 2 30.14 -31.11 4.92
C LEU A 2 30.30 -32.36 4.06
N PRO A 3 30.14 -32.30 2.73
CA PRO A 3 30.34 -33.44 1.86
C PRO A 3 31.80 -33.89 1.89
N ARG A 4 32.01 -35.20 1.87
CA ARG A 4 33.36 -35.80 1.83
C ARG A 4 34.05 -35.50 0.48
N PRO A 5 35.39 -35.37 0.47
CA PRO A 5 36.12 -35.16 -0.78
C PRO A 5 35.80 -36.26 -1.83
N GLY A 6 35.37 -35.86 -3.02
CA GLY A 6 35.05 -36.74 -4.13
C GLY A 6 33.59 -37.02 -4.41
N GLN A 7 32.63 -36.60 -3.59
CA GLN A 7 31.20 -36.61 -3.93
C GLN A 7 30.80 -35.30 -4.61
N LYS A 8 30.44 -35.39 -5.89
CA LYS A 8 29.70 -34.30 -6.58
C LYS A 8 28.34 -34.21 -5.91
N GLY A 9 28.22 -33.35 -4.88
CA GLY A 9 26.91 -33.04 -4.28
C GLY A 9 26.03 -32.32 -5.30
N PRO A 10 24.69 -32.48 -5.23
CA PRO A 10 23.79 -31.69 -6.08
C PRO A 10 24.03 -30.21 -5.83
N ALA A 11 24.08 -29.42 -6.90
CA ALA A 11 24.13 -27.97 -6.79
C ALA A 11 22.92 -27.52 -5.98
N THR A 12 23.16 -26.94 -4.80
CA THR A 12 22.08 -26.40 -3.97
C THR A 12 21.79 -24.98 -4.48
N ILE A 13 20.67 -24.82 -5.15
CA ILE A 13 20.19 -23.50 -5.53
C ILE A 13 19.50 -22.92 -4.30
N ILE A 14 20.10 -21.92 -3.69
CA ILE A 14 19.45 -21.15 -2.62
C ILE A 14 18.64 -20.06 -3.31
N LEU A 15 17.33 -20.27 -3.40
CA LEU A 15 16.40 -19.21 -3.79
C LEU A 15 16.11 -18.37 -2.57
N THR A 16 16.77 -17.22 -2.48
CA THR A 16 16.41 -16.19 -1.51
C THR A 16 15.15 -15.48 -2.04
N GLN A 17 14.01 -15.73 -1.41
CA GLN A 17 12.84 -14.92 -1.71
C GLN A 17 13.05 -13.51 -1.14
N PRO A 18 12.77 -12.46 -1.91
CA PRO A 18 12.85 -11.10 -1.42
C PRO A 18 11.92 -10.93 -0.22
N LYS A 19 12.43 -10.36 0.87
CA LYS A 19 11.60 -9.97 2.01
C LYS A 19 10.75 -8.78 1.58
N ARG A 20 9.47 -9.01 1.39
CA ARG A 20 8.50 -7.95 1.08
C ARG A 20 8.10 -7.27 2.38
N PHE A 21 8.21 -5.95 2.39
CA PHE A 21 7.75 -5.12 3.49
C PHE A 21 6.37 -4.56 3.15
N GLY A 22 5.42 -4.71 4.08
CA GLY A 22 4.07 -4.20 3.94
C GLY A 22 3.04 -5.29 3.61
N ILE A 23 1.82 -4.85 3.39
CA ILE A 23 0.67 -5.70 3.06
C ILE A 23 0.81 -6.24 1.64
N ASP A 24 0.62 -7.53 1.44
CA ASP A 24 0.69 -8.22 0.16
C ASP A 24 -0.70 -8.59 -0.40
N ILE A 25 -0.71 -9.29 -1.55
CA ILE A 25 -1.96 -9.72 -2.20
C ILE A 25 -2.73 -10.75 -1.37
N ALA A 26 -2.06 -11.55 -0.54
CA ALA A 26 -2.72 -12.52 0.36
C ALA A 26 -3.45 -11.78 1.49
N ASP A 27 -2.83 -10.75 2.06
CA ASP A 27 -3.45 -9.88 3.06
C ASP A 27 -4.65 -9.13 2.48
N TYR A 28 -4.53 -8.64 1.24
CA TYR A 28 -5.65 -8.04 0.50
C TYR A 28 -6.83 -9.00 0.40
N MET A 29 -6.60 -10.23 -0.04
CA MET A 29 -7.65 -11.24 -0.15
C MET A 29 -8.26 -11.60 1.20
N LEU A 30 -7.46 -11.65 2.26
CA LEU A 30 -7.95 -11.88 3.63
C LEU A 30 -8.81 -10.71 4.13
N ALA A 31 -8.44 -9.46 3.82
CA ALA A 31 -9.21 -8.28 4.18
C ALA A 31 -10.58 -8.26 3.47
N ILE A 32 -10.61 -8.59 2.17
CA ILE A 32 -11.85 -8.68 1.39
C ILE A 32 -12.76 -9.79 1.93
N ARG A 33 -12.23 -11.00 2.16
CA ARG A 33 -13.01 -12.12 2.73
C ARG A 33 -13.55 -11.80 4.13
N ALA A 34 -12.78 -11.09 4.95
CA ALA A 34 -13.24 -10.69 6.28
C ALA A 34 -14.36 -9.63 6.20
N PHE A 35 -14.33 -8.76 5.19
CA PHE A 35 -15.40 -7.82 4.91
C PHE A 35 -16.68 -8.52 4.41
N GLU A 36 -16.54 -9.49 3.50
CA GLU A 36 -17.65 -10.23 2.90
C GLU A 36 -18.30 -11.29 3.84
N ASN A 37 -17.78 -11.43 5.06
CA ASN A 37 -18.34 -12.38 6.02
C ASN A 37 -19.78 -11.99 6.38
N VAL A 38 -20.72 -12.89 6.12
CA VAL A 38 -22.17 -12.68 6.27
C VAL A 38 -22.58 -12.51 7.72
N ASP A 39 -21.96 -13.27 8.63
CA ASP A 39 -22.33 -13.24 10.06
C ASP A 39 -21.78 -11.98 10.75
N TYR A 40 -20.50 -11.70 10.50
CA TYR A 40 -19.80 -10.55 11.11
C TYR A 40 -18.77 -9.98 10.15
N SER A 41 -19.14 -8.92 9.46
CA SER A 41 -18.22 -8.16 8.61
C SER A 41 -17.11 -7.51 9.45
N ARG A 42 -15.88 -7.96 9.30
CA ARG A 42 -14.71 -7.43 10.03
C ARG A 42 -13.93 -6.46 9.15
N ARG A 43 -14.33 -5.20 9.19
CA ARG A 43 -13.79 -4.15 8.31
C ARG A 43 -12.45 -3.58 8.75
N PHE A 44 -12.01 -3.75 9.98
CA PHE A 44 -10.78 -3.13 10.48
C PHE A 44 -9.56 -3.53 9.66
N ARG A 45 -9.48 -4.80 9.19
CA ARG A 45 -8.38 -5.26 8.30
C ARG A 45 -8.38 -4.54 6.95
N LEU A 46 -9.56 -4.22 6.44
CA LEU A 46 -9.70 -3.46 5.20
C LEU A 46 -9.18 -2.02 5.39
N TYR A 47 -9.45 -1.42 6.54
CA TYR A 47 -8.95 -0.07 6.84
C TYR A 47 -7.46 -0.05 7.15
N ASP A 48 -6.89 -1.10 7.76
CA ASP A 48 -5.43 -1.28 7.88
C ASP A 48 -4.77 -1.32 6.49
N LEU A 49 -5.36 -2.07 5.55
CA LEU A 49 -4.93 -2.10 4.16
C LEU A 49 -5.00 -0.72 3.49
N TYR A 50 -6.09 0.03 3.71
CA TYR A 50 -6.23 1.37 3.11
C TYR A 50 -5.23 2.37 3.67
N GLU A 51 -4.95 2.32 4.95
CA GLU A 51 -3.91 3.14 5.58
C GLU A 51 -2.53 2.81 5.01
N ASP A 52 -2.24 1.54 4.77
CA ASP A 52 -0.98 1.09 4.18
C ASP A 52 -0.82 1.54 2.71
N ILE A 53 -1.83 1.35 1.86
CA ILE A 53 -1.74 1.75 0.46
C ILE A 53 -1.72 3.26 0.25
N LEU A 54 -2.26 4.04 1.17
CA LEU A 54 -2.19 5.51 1.14
C LEU A 54 -0.77 6.06 1.36
N MET A 55 0.20 5.21 1.71
CA MET A 55 1.61 5.58 1.67
C MET A 55 2.16 5.70 0.24
N ASP A 56 1.42 5.21 -0.77
CA ASP A 56 1.79 5.42 -2.17
C ASP A 56 1.61 6.87 -2.59
N THR A 57 2.68 7.49 -3.07
CA THR A 57 2.72 8.92 -3.40
C THR A 57 1.81 9.29 -4.56
N HIS A 58 1.71 8.41 -5.58
CA HIS A 58 0.86 8.66 -6.74
C HIS A 58 -0.62 8.56 -6.36
N LEU A 59 -1.01 7.50 -5.64
CA LEU A 59 -2.38 7.32 -5.15
C LEU A 59 -2.83 8.53 -4.32
N THR A 60 -2.02 8.95 -3.36
CA THR A 60 -2.32 10.10 -2.50
C THR A 60 -2.46 11.37 -3.31
N SER A 61 -1.55 11.61 -4.27
CA SER A 61 -1.60 12.79 -5.15
C SER A 61 -2.90 12.87 -5.96
N VAL A 62 -3.37 11.77 -6.57
CA VAL A 62 -4.60 11.77 -7.38
C VAL A 62 -5.85 11.93 -6.52
N ILE A 63 -5.87 11.35 -5.29
CA ILE A 63 -6.95 11.57 -4.32
C ILE A 63 -7.03 13.06 -3.93
N GLU A 64 -5.92 13.65 -3.55
CA GLU A 64 -5.87 15.06 -3.16
C GLU A 64 -6.24 15.98 -4.33
N LYS A 65 -5.81 15.67 -5.54
CA LYS A 65 -6.21 16.42 -6.74
C LYS A 65 -7.73 16.40 -6.93
N ARG A 66 -8.36 15.23 -6.79
CA ARG A 66 -9.82 15.08 -6.89
C ARG A 66 -10.55 15.82 -5.77
N LYS A 67 -10.08 15.71 -4.52
CA LYS A 67 -10.64 16.45 -3.37
C LYS A 67 -10.53 17.96 -3.57
N ASN A 68 -9.37 18.43 -3.98
CA ASN A 68 -9.11 19.86 -4.17
C ASN A 68 -9.96 20.47 -5.28
N ALA A 69 -10.33 19.72 -6.32
CA ALA A 69 -11.26 20.18 -7.34
C ALA A 69 -12.62 20.61 -6.75
N VAL A 70 -13.11 19.88 -5.73
CA VAL A 70 -14.34 20.24 -5.01
C VAL A 70 -14.09 21.31 -3.95
N LEU A 71 -13.02 21.18 -3.17
CA LEU A 71 -12.70 22.08 -2.07
C LEU A 71 -12.35 23.51 -2.52
N SER A 72 -11.98 23.69 -3.80
CA SER A 72 -11.75 25.02 -4.40
C SER A 72 -13.03 25.69 -4.89
N SER A 73 -14.17 24.95 -4.93
CA SER A 73 -15.44 25.50 -5.35
C SER A 73 -16.03 26.42 -4.28
N VAL A 74 -16.67 27.51 -4.72
CA VAL A 74 -17.38 28.43 -3.83
C VAL A 74 -18.75 27.84 -3.48
N ILE A 75 -18.98 27.60 -2.21
CA ILE A 75 -20.26 27.10 -1.67
C ILE A 75 -20.98 28.27 -1.01
N GLU A 76 -22.24 28.49 -1.39
CA GLU A 76 -23.12 29.51 -0.81
C GLU A 76 -24.47 28.92 -0.46
N PHE A 77 -24.93 29.14 0.75
CA PHE A 77 -26.26 28.76 1.18
C PHE A 77 -27.21 29.95 0.98
N ARG A 78 -28.35 29.70 0.36
CA ARG A 78 -29.42 30.67 0.12
C ARG A 78 -30.72 30.21 0.77
N ARG A 79 -31.32 31.09 1.53
CA ARG A 79 -32.67 30.88 2.11
C ARG A 79 -33.67 31.76 1.34
N ASN A 80 -34.70 31.14 0.76
CA ASN A 80 -35.69 31.83 -0.08
C ASN A 80 -35.05 32.71 -1.18
N GLY A 81 -34.01 32.18 -1.84
CA GLY A 81 -33.31 32.86 -2.93
C GLY A 81 -32.30 33.95 -2.51
N LYS A 82 -32.21 34.28 -1.22
CA LYS A 82 -31.24 35.26 -0.68
C LYS A 82 -30.13 34.59 0.13
N PRO A 83 -28.86 35.05 0.03
CA PRO A 83 -27.79 34.54 0.84
C PRO A 83 -28.08 34.69 2.35
N ASP A 84 -27.99 33.59 3.09
CA ASP A 84 -28.12 33.61 4.57
C ASP A 84 -26.73 33.91 5.17
N LYS A 85 -26.61 35.08 5.80
CA LYS A 85 -25.33 35.58 6.30
C LYS A 85 -24.72 34.70 7.38
N ALA A 86 -25.52 34.26 8.36
CA ALA A 86 -25.06 33.47 9.50
C ALA A 86 -24.61 32.06 9.06
N VAL A 87 -25.36 31.41 8.17
CA VAL A 87 -25.00 30.11 7.63
C VAL A 87 -23.76 30.21 6.73
N ASN A 88 -23.66 31.24 5.89
CA ASN A 88 -22.51 31.41 5.01
C ASN A 88 -21.20 31.74 5.77
N GLU A 89 -21.29 32.38 6.93
CA GLU A 89 -20.15 32.57 7.81
C GLU A 89 -19.63 31.23 8.34
N GLN A 90 -20.52 30.33 8.75
CA GLN A 90 -20.20 28.96 9.16
C GLN A 90 -19.57 28.14 8.00
N ILE A 91 -20.15 28.24 6.79
CA ILE A 91 -19.66 27.55 5.58
C ILE A 91 -18.24 27.99 5.19
N ARG A 92 -17.88 29.25 5.42
CA ARG A 92 -16.54 29.78 5.14
C ARG A 92 -15.50 29.39 6.20
N SER A 93 -15.92 28.77 7.29
CA SER A 93 -15.04 28.40 8.39
C SER A 93 -14.16 27.18 8.07
N PRO A 94 -12.99 27.00 8.74
CA PRO A 94 -12.11 25.86 8.52
C PRO A 94 -12.74 24.51 8.84
N TRP A 95 -13.68 24.45 9.79
CA TRP A 95 -14.35 23.19 10.15
C TRP A 95 -15.23 22.68 9.01
N PHE A 96 -15.94 23.56 8.32
CA PHE A 96 -16.80 23.16 7.20
C PHE A 96 -15.97 22.63 6.02
N ARG A 97 -14.82 23.28 5.72
CA ARG A 97 -13.91 22.78 4.70
C ARG A 97 -13.39 21.38 5.03
N ARG A 98 -13.08 21.12 6.31
CA ARG A 98 -12.69 19.77 6.76
C ARG A 98 -13.84 18.78 6.61
N LEU A 99 -15.07 19.17 6.98
CA LEU A 99 -16.26 18.35 6.82
C LEU A 99 -16.47 17.93 5.36
N ILE A 100 -16.36 18.86 4.41
CA ILE A 100 -16.45 18.52 2.98
C ILE A 100 -15.34 17.50 2.60
N GLY A 101 -14.13 17.67 3.08
CA GLY A 101 -13.04 16.70 2.88
C GLY A 101 -13.39 15.31 3.41
N ASP A 102 -13.95 15.21 4.62
CA ASP A 102 -14.38 13.94 5.22
C ASP A 102 -15.62 13.33 4.50
N ILE A 103 -16.51 14.16 3.97
CA ILE A 103 -17.63 13.72 3.13
C ILE A 103 -17.09 13.09 1.83
N LEU A 104 -16.12 13.73 1.20
CA LEU A 104 -15.49 13.19 -0.02
C LEU A 104 -14.74 11.88 0.25
N ASP A 105 -14.16 11.75 1.45
CA ASP A 105 -13.49 10.51 1.87
C ASP A 105 -14.45 9.32 1.91
N ALA A 106 -15.75 9.53 2.09
CA ALA A 106 -16.73 8.44 2.02
C ALA A 106 -16.68 7.70 0.68
N LYS A 107 -16.40 8.41 -0.43
CA LYS A 107 -16.26 7.79 -1.77
C LYS A 107 -15.02 6.89 -1.88
N PHE A 108 -13.95 7.25 -1.17
CA PHE A 108 -12.70 6.50 -1.21
C PHE A 108 -12.71 5.31 -0.24
N TRP A 109 -13.26 5.52 0.97
CA TRP A 109 -13.27 4.55 2.06
C TRP A 109 -14.54 3.71 2.17
N GLY A 110 -15.59 4.01 1.37
CA GLY A 110 -16.90 3.40 1.43
C GLY A 110 -17.91 4.19 2.26
N PHE A 111 -17.51 4.75 3.40
CA PHE A 111 -18.36 5.61 4.23
C PHE A 111 -17.56 6.57 5.10
N THR A 112 -18.27 7.54 5.67
CA THR A 112 -17.82 8.38 6.76
C THR A 112 -18.97 8.58 7.74
N LEU A 113 -18.71 8.47 9.05
CA LEU A 113 -19.65 8.78 10.11
C LEU A 113 -19.10 9.96 10.91
N VAL A 114 -19.90 11.00 11.06
CA VAL A 114 -19.54 12.22 11.80
C VAL A 114 -20.59 12.53 12.85
N GLN A 115 -20.14 13.10 13.98
CA GLN A 115 -21.00 13.58 15.04
C GLN A 115 -20.88 15.09 15.13
N PHE A 116 -22.01 15.78 15.04
CA PHE A 116 -22.08 17.24 15.20
C PHE A 116 -22.25 17.64 16.64
N TYR A 117 -21.63 18.76 17.01
CA TYR A 117 -21.82 19.38 18.30
C TYR A 117 -21.74 20.90 18.19
N ARG A 118 -22.23 21.59 19.23
CA ARG A 118 -22.09 23.03 19.30
C ARG A 118 -20.92 23.44 20.19
N LYS A 119 -20.15 24.43 19.71
CA LYS A 119 -19.09 25.09 20.47
C LYS A 119 -19.37 26.58 20.47
N GLY A 120 -20.11 27.05 21.48
CA GLY A 120 -20.70 28.40 21.51
C GLY A 120 -21.77 28.54 20.42
N GLU A 121 -21.67 29.58 19.60
CA GLU A 121 -22.59 29.81 18.48
C GLU A 121 -22.22 29.00 17.22
N TRP A 122 -21.06 28.33 17.22
CA TRP A 122 -20.53 27.59 16.08
C TRP A 122 -20.94 26.13 16.14
N VAL A 123 -21.27 25.59 14.97
CA VAL A 123 -21.36 24.15 14.76
C VAL A 123 -19.95 23.63 14.51
N ASN A 124 -19.66 22.45 15.01
CA ASN A 124 -18.42 21.72 14.74
C ASN A 124 -18.76 20.22 14.66
N TYR A 125 -17.79 19.38 14.32
CA TYR A 125 -18.01 17.94 14.24
C TYR A 125 -16.75 17.19 14.63
N ASP A 126 -16.94 15.93 15.02
CA ASP A 126 -15.89 14.94 15.16
C ASP A 126 -16.17 13.76 14.21
N ARG A 127 -15.14 13.25 13.58
CA ARG A 127 -15.26 12.04 12.77
C ARG A 127 -15.11 10.81 13.66
N ILE A 128 -16.07 9.91 13.61
CA ILE A 128 -15.98 8.61 14.28
C ILE A 128 -14.97 7.74 13.53
N PRO A 129 -13.98 7.15 14.22
CA PRO A 129 -12.99 6.29 13.57
C PRO A 129 -13.67 5.11 12.86
N ARG A 130 -13.39 4.92 11.58
CA ARG A 130 -14.05 3.89 10.74
C ARG A 130 -13.91 2.49 11.30
N LYS A 131 -12.79 2.18 11.97
CA LYS A 131 -12.54 0.88 12.61
C LYS A 131 -13.50 0.57 13.76
N HIS A 132 -14.17 1.59 14.30
CA HIS A 132 -15.15 1.48 15.35
C HIS A 132 -16.61 1.57 14.86
N VAL A 133 -16.83 1.45 13.56
CA VAL A 133 -18.17 1.56 12.97
C VAL A 133 -18.51 0.29 12.20
N ASP A 134 -19.68 -0.28 12.51
CA ASP A 134 -20.32 -1.30 11.69
C ASP A 134 -21.48 -0.64 10.92
N PRO A 135 -21.29 -0.28 9.65
CA PRO A 135 -22.30 0.46 8.91
C PRO A 135 -23.51 -0.38 8.52
N VAL A 136 -23.38 -1.70 8.38
CA VAL A 136 -24.49 -2.59 8.03
C VAL A 136 -25.47 -2.73 9.18
N ARG A 137 -24.94 -2.94 10.39
CA ARG A 137 -25.76 -3.07 11.60
C ARG A 137 -26.05 -1.74 12.29
N ARG A 138 -25.48 -0.63 11.77
CA ARG A 138 -25.63 0.73 12.29
C ARG A 138 -25.16 0.87 13.73
N LEU A 139 -23.98 0.27 14.04
CA LEU A 139 -23.42 0.23 15.39
C LEU A 139 -22.09 0.99 15.49
N ILE A 140 -21.92 1.69 16.60
CA ILE A 140 -20.62 2.20 17.05
C ILE A 140 -20.06 1.19 18.05
N LEU A 141 -18.87 0.65 17.75
CA LEU A 141 -18.20 -0.38 18.52
C LEU A 141 -17.23 0.24 19.51
N ARG A 142 -17.14 -0.32 20.72
CA ARG A 142 -16.15 0.10 21.70
C ARG A 142 -14.73 -0.30 21.30
N HIS A 143 -14.57 -1.53 20.80
CA HIS A 143 -13.33 -2.03 20.23
C HIS A 143 -13.59 -2.47 18.79
N GLN A 144 -12.58 -2.33 17.93
CA GLN A 144 -12.67 -2.65 16.49
C GLN A 144 -13.02 -4.13 16.20
N THR A 145 -12.87 -5.01 17.19
CA THR A 145 -13.17 -6.45 17.09
C THR A 145 -14.49 -6.84 17.70
N ASP A 146 -15.20 -5.89 18.33
CA ASP A 146 -16.47 -6.17 18.99
C ASP A 146 -17.56 -6.53 17.98
N THR A 147 -18.46 -7.41 18.40
CA THR A 147 -19.64 -7.83 17.64
C THR A 147 -20.91 -7.11 18.09
N THR A 148 -20.85 -6.37 19.19
CA THR A 148 -21.94 -5.58 19.78
C THR A 148 -21.49 -4.14 19.96
N GLY A 149 -22.45 -3.22 19.94
CA GLY A 149 -22.17 -1.78 20.06
C GLY A 149 -23.43 -0.99 20.35
N THR A 150 -23.32 0.32 20.31
CA THR A 150 -24.43 1.25 20.47
C THR A 150 -24.97 1.64 19.10
N SER A 151 -26.29 1.56 18.90
CA SER A 151 -26.92 2.04 17.66
C SER A 151 -26.78 3.55 17.54
N TRP A 152 -26.34 4.03 16.40
CA TRP A 152 -26.29 5.48 16.16
C TRP A 152 -27.66 6.09 15.82
N ASP A 153 -28.68 5.27 15.57
CA ASP A 153 -30.05 5.75 15.38
C ASP A 153 -30.63 6.43 16.62
N GLU A 154 -30.04 6.16 17.80
CA GLU A 154 -30.37 6.81 19.07
C GLU A 154 -29.82 8.25 19.19
N TYR A 155 -28.93 8.66 18.25
CA TYR A 155 -28.23 9.94 18.30
C TYR A 155 -28.56 10.79 17.06
N PRO A 156 -29.41 11.83 17.20
CA PRO A 156 -29.83 12.65 16.07
C PRO A 156 -28.73 13.59 15.51
N ASP A 157 -27.63 13.72 16.22
CA ASP A 157 -26.47 14.52 15.86
C ASP A 157 -25.42 13.76 15.05
N LEU A 158 -25.66 12.46 14.75
CA LEU A 158 -24.82 11.65 13.90
C LEU A 158 -25.30 11.69 12.45
N LEU A 159 -24.37 11.89 11.53
CA LEU A 159 -24.59 11.84 10.08
C LEU A 159 -23.72 10.76 9.46
N PHE A 160 -24.38 9.77 8.84
CA PHE A 160 -23.74 8.74 8.03
C PHE A 160 -23.73 9.18 6.56
N ILE A 161 -22.59 9.04 5.90
CA ILE A 161 -22.35 9.41 4.50
C ILE A 161 -21.69 8.23 3.82
N GLY A 162 -22.22 7.80 2.68
CA GLY A 162 -21.77 6.65 1.90
C GLY A 162 -22.76 5.50 1.91
N GLU A 163 -22.32 4.34 1.47
CA GLU A 163 -23.15 3.14 1.40
C GLU A 163 -22.64 2.07 2.38
N PRO A 164 -23.54 1.42 3.15
CA PRO A 164 -23.13 0.46 4.17
C PRO A 164 -22.33 -0.73 3.63
N GLU A 165 -22.57 -1.16 2.41
CA GLU A 165 -21.96 -2.34 1.79
C GLU A 165 -20.83 -2.00 0.81
N GLU A 166 -20.58 -0.71 0.55
CA GLU A 166 -19.49 -0.32 -0.35
C GLU A 166 -18.12 -0.44 0.31
N LEU A 167 -17.18 -1.00 -0.47
CA LEU A 167 -15.75 -1.05 -0.12
C LEU A 167 -15.05 0.30 -0.34
N GLY A 168 -15.61 1.16 -1.19
CA GLY A 168 -14.96 2.38 -1.65
C GLY A 168 -13.92 2.14 -2.75
N MET A 169 -13.36 3.23 -3.25
CA MET A 169 -12.42 3.18 -4.38
C MET A 169 -11.04 2.64 -3.97
N LEU A 170 -10.66 2.77 -2.70
CA LEU A 170 -9.36 2.29 -2.21
C LEU A 170 -9.20 0.77 -2.34
N ALA A 171 -10.29 -0.01 -2.21
CA ALA A 171 -10.25 -1.45 -2.44
C ALA A 171 -9.77 -1.80 -3.86
N LYS A 172 -10.25 -1.04 -4.86
CA LYS A 172 -9.88 -1.25 -6.26
C LYS A 172 -8.46 -0.77 -6.57
N ALA A 173 -7.99 0.25 -5.87
CA ALA A 173 -6.63 0.77 -6.00
C ALA A 173 -5.59 -0.14 -5.34
N ALA A 174 -5.97 -0.86 -4.28
CA ALA A 174 -5.06 -1.65 -3.46
C ALA A 174 -4.23 -2.65 -4.28
N VAL A 175 -4.85 -3.33 -5.22
CA VAL A 175 -4.17 -4.31 -6.10
C VAL A 175 -3.04 -3.65 -6.89
N TRP A 176 -3.29 -2.47 -7.47
CA TRP A 176 -2.31 -1.75 -8.27
C TRP A 176 -1.15 -1.20 -7.44
N VAL A 177 -1.44 -0.71 -6.23
CA VAL A 177 -0.40 -0.26 -5.29
C VAL A 177 0.47 -1.42 -4.82
N ILE A 178 -0.14 -2.57 -4.49
CA ILE A 178 0.59 -3.78 -4.07
C ILE A 178 1.50 -4.27 -5.20
N TYR A 179 1.00 -4.38 -6.43
CA TYR A 179 1.81 -4.77 -7.59
C TYR A 179 2.97 -3.80 -7.83
N LYS A 180 2.70 -2.50 -7.85
CA LYS A 180 3.72 -1.46 -8.00
C LYS A 180 4.81 -1.57 -6.91
N ARG A 181 4.42 -1.74 -5.65
CA ARG A 181 5.36 -1.87 -4.53
C ARG A 181 6.24 -3.10 -4.68
N ASN A 182 5.65 -4.24 -5.07
CA ASN A 182 6.40 -5.47 -5.31
C ASN A 182 7.37 -5.32 -6.48
N ASP A 183 6.92 -4.70 -7.56
CA ASP A 183 7.72 -4.42 -8.74
C ASP A 183 8.94 -3.54 -8.43
N VAL A 184 8.74 -2.45 -7.67
CA VAL A 184 9.83 -1.57 -7.22
C VAL A 184 10.81 -2.33 -6.31
N ALA A 185 10.32 -3.21 -5.43
CA ALA A 185 11.19 -4.02 -4.57
C ALA A 185 12.01 -5.03 -5.38
N ASP A 186 11.39 -5.69 -6.36
CA ASP A 186 12.07 -6.63 -7.25
C ASP A 186 13.09 -5.90 -8.13
N TRP A 187 12.77 -4.69 -8.61
CA TRP A 187 13.68 -3.84 -9.37
C TRP A 187 14.88 -3.38 -8.52
N ALA A 188 14.65 -2.96 -7.30
CA ALA A 188 15.73 -2.58 -6.37
C ALA A 188 16.68 -3.77 -6.13
N GLN A 189 16.13 -4.96 -5.91
CA GLN A 189 16.92 -6.18 -5.76
C GLN A 189 17.69 -6.53 -7.04
N PHE A 190 17.05 -6.42 -8.20
CA PHE A 190 17.71 -6.61 -9.49
C PHE A 190 18.89 -5.63 -9.66
N ALA A 191 18.68 -4.35 -9.33
CA ALA A 191 19.72 -3.34 -9.40
C ALA A 191 20.88 -3.62 -8.43
N GLU A 192 20.61 -4.15 -7.25
CA GLU A 192 21.62 -4.55 -6.27
C GLU A 192 22.46 -5.73 -6.78
N VAL A 193 21.81 -6.73 -7.38
CA VAL A 193 22.49 -7.94 -7.88
C VAL A 193 23.25 -7.68 -9.17
N PHE A 194 22.66 -6.97 -10.12
CA PHE A 194 23.19 -6.79 -11.47
C PHE A 194 23.80 -5.40 -11.72
N GLY A 195 23.52 -4.42 -10.88
CA GLY A 195 24.12 -3.08 -10.95
C GLY A 195 25.52 -3.01 -10.32
N ALA A 196 25.85 -3.93 -9.43
CA ALA A 196 27.21 -4.04 -8.87
C ALA A 196 28.10 -4.89 -9.80
N PRO A 197 29.39 -4.56 -9.95
CA PRO A 197 30.30 -5.40 -10.71
C PRO A 197 30.43 -6.77 -10.04
N ILE A 198 30.13 -7.83 -10.80
CA ILE A 198 30.35 -9.21 -10.35
C ILE A 198 31.88 -9.45 -10.34
N ARG A 199 32.38 -9.90 -9.21
CA ARG A 199 33.80 -10.29 -9.08
C ARG A 199 33.92 -11.79 -9.20
N GLU A 200 34.83 -12.22 -10.00
CA GLU A 200 35.14 -13.62 -10.24
C GLU A 200 36.56 -13.90 -9.76
N TYR A 201 36.69 -14.86 -8.83
CA TYR A 201 37.98 -15.36 -8.35
C TYR A 201 38.17 -16.79 -8.85
N THR A 202 39.23 -17.02 -9.58
CA THR A 202 39.59 -18.37 -10.07
C THR A 202 40.81 -18.89 -9.33
N TYR A 203 40.85 -20.17 -9.05
CA TYR A 203 41.99 -20.83 -8.41
C TYR A 203 42.34 -22.13 -9.19
N PRO A 204 43.62 -22.60 -9.17
CA PRO A 204 44.01 -23.88 -9.75
C PRO A 204 43.30 -25.04 -9.08
N THR A 205 42.84 -26.03 -9.84
CA THR A 205 41.97 -27.11 -9.35
C THR A 205 42.60 -27.94 -8.22
N ASP A 206 43.91 -28.04 -8.18
CA ASP A 206 44.66 -28.87 -7.23
C ASP A 206 45.34 -28.05 -6.11
N ASP A 207 45.01 -26.76 -5.94
CA ASP A 207 45.63 -25.87 -4.96
C ASP A 207 44.61 -25.43 -3.90
N ASP A 208 44.54 -26.19 -2.79
CA ASP A 208 43.66 -25.89 -1.63
C ASP A 208 44.03 -24.59 -0.90
N GLU A 209 45.31 -24.17 -0.93
CA GLU A 209 45.74 -22.90 -0.30
C GLU A 209 45.26 -21.71 -1.17
N ALA A 210 45.34 -21.82 -2.50
CA ALA A 210 44.83 -20.81 -3.39
C ALA A 210 43.32 -20.69 -3.30
N ARG A 211 42.59 -21.79 -3.11
CA ARG A 211 41.16 -21.81 -2.85
C ARG A 211 40.81 -21.08 -1.57
N GLN A 212 41.50 -21.34 -0.45
CA GLN A 212 41.26 -20.68 0.82
C GLN A 212 41.55 -19.17 0.76
N ARG A 213 42.60 -18.76 0.05
CA ARG A 213 42.91 -17.35 -0.19
C ARG A 213 41.83 -16.67 -1.01
N ALA A 214 41.35 -17.29 -2.09
CA ALA A 214 40.28 -16.76 -2.92
C ALA A 214 38.96 -16.62 -2.14
N LEU A 215 38.64 -17.56 -1.24
CA LEU A 215 37.48 -17.46 -0.37
C LEU A 215 37.63 -16.35 0.67
N ALA A 216 38.78 -16.19 1.30
CA ALA A 216 39.05 -15.12 2.24
C ALA A 216 38.98 -13.73 1.59
N ASP A 217 39.51 -13.59 0.36
CA ASP A 217 39.42 -12.36 -0.42
C ASP A 217 37.96 -12.05 -0.81
N ALA A 218 37.17 -13.07 -1.16
CA ALA A 218 35.76 -12.95 -1.44
C ALA A 218 34.95 -12.48 -0.22
N GLU A 219 35.21 -13.07 0.96
CA GLU A 219 34.56 -12.68 2.23
C GLU A 219 34.93 -11.25 2.67
N SER A 220 36.17 -10.81 2.42
CA SER A 220 36.64 -9.46 2.76
C SER A 220 36.01 -8.37 1.88
N THR A 221 35.42 -8.72 0.76
CA THR A 221 34.92 -7.77 -0.26
C THR A 221 33.55 -7.18 0.07
N GLY A 222 32.85 -7.66 1.10
CA GLY A 222 31.55 -7.15 1.54
C GLY A 222 30.35 -7.71 0.74
N SER A 223 29.27 -6.94 0.65
CA SER A 223 27.97 -7.39 0.10
C SER A 223 27.90 -7.55 -1.43
N MET A 224 29.00 -7.46 -2.14
CA MET A 224 29.02 -7.64 -3.60
C MET A 224 28.93 -9.13 -3.99
N SER A 225 28.22 -9.43 -5.08
CA SER A 225 28.16 -10.79 -5.63
C SER A 225 29.56 -11.25 -6.06
N VAL A 226 30.05 -12.32 -5.42
CA VAL A 226 31.37 -12.88 -5.69
C VAL A 226 31.20 -14.34 -6.10
N PHE A 227 31.88 -14.74 -7.17
CA PHE A 227 31.98 -16.13 -7.59
C PHE A 227 33.42 -16.62 -7.39
N VAL A 228 33.56 -17.76 -6.71
CA VAL A 228 34.84 -18.43 -6.50
C VAL A 228 34.74 -19.83 -7.09
N HIS A 229 35.54 -20.11 -8.11
CA HIS A 229 35.53 -21.41 -8.75
C HIS A 229 36.91 -21.85 -9.25
N ALA A 230 37.09 -23.16 -9.46
CA ALA A 230 38.31 -23.69 -10.03
C ALA A 230 38.48 -23.24 -11.48
N GLN A 231 39.72 -22.99 -11.90
CA GLN A 231 40.06 -22.47 -13.23
C GLN A 231 39.54 -23.33 -14.39
N GLU A 232 39.36 -24.64 -14.17
CA GLU A 232 38.79 -25.56 -15.16
C GLU A 232 37.25 -25.62 -15.14
N THR A 233 36.59 -24.94 -14.19
CA THR A 233 35.13 -24.90 -14.11
C THR A 233 34.64 -23.68 -14.87
N MET A 234 34.05 -23.89 -16.02
CA MET A 234 33.45 -22.78 -16.77
C MET A 234 32.07 -22.46 -16.17
N MET A 235 31.91 -21.24 -15.64
CA MET A 235 30.64 -20.71 -15.20
C MET A 235 30.09 -19.77 -16.26
N GLU A 236 28.99 -20.16 -16.92
CA GLU A 236 28.31 -19.32 -17.89
C GLU A 236 27.11 -18.66 -17.21
N LEU A 237 27.18 -17.36 -16.96
CA LEU A 237 26.03 -16.56 -16.58
C LEU A 237 25.16 -16.34 -17.83
N ARG A 238 24.15 -17.17 -18.02
CA ARG A 238 23.15 -16.94 -19.08
C ARG A 238 22.19 -15.86 -18.60
N GLU A 239 22.48 -14.64 -18.99
CA GLU A 239 21.50 -13.56 -18.87
C GLU A 239 20.34 -13.82 -19.86
N ALA A 240 19.11 -13.66 -19.42
CA ALA A 240 18.00 -13.51 -20.36
C ALA A 240 18.34 -12.33 -21.26
N ALA A 241 18.39 -12.60 -22.58
CA ALA A 241 18.84 -11.66 -23.58
C ALA A 241 18.22 -10.29 -23.42
N ASN A 242 19.02 -9.23 -23.34
CA ASN A 242 18.75 -7.82 -23.22
C ASN A 242 18.62 -7.26 -21.78
N LYS A 243 19.75 -6.80 -21.23
CA LYS A 243 19.81 -6.01 -19.97
C LYS A 243 18.92 -4.76 -20.00
N THR A 244 18.80 -4.09 -21.12
CA THR A 244 17.92 -2.93 -21.35
C THR A 244 16.44 -3.31 -21.27
N GLY A 245 16.05 -4.49 -21.72
CA GLY A 245 14.66 -4.95 -21.70
C GLY A 245 14.12 -5.24 -20.31
N SER A 246 14.96 -5.62 -19.35
CA SER A 246 14.52 -5.94 -17.98
C SER A 246 14.23 -4.67 -17.17
N SER A 247 15.09 -3.65 -17.26
CA SER A 247 14.87 -2.36 -16.59
C SER A 247 13.62 -1.66 -17.12
N ASP A 248 13.43 -1.66 -18.45
CA ASP A 248 12.24 -1.09 -19.10
C ASP A 248 10.93 -1.81 -18.71
N LEU A 249 11.00 -3.10 -18.37
CA LEU A 249 9.82 -3.86 -17.97
C LEU A 249 9.29 -3.38 -16.62
N TYR A 250 10.18 -3.19 -15.64
CA TYR A 250 9.83 -2.67 -14.31
C TYR A 250 9.23 -1.26 -14.40
N ASP A 251 9.87 -0.38 -15.16
CA ASP A 251 9.40 0.99 -15.36
C ASP A 251 8.01 1.02 -16.02
N LYS A 252 7.81 0.24 -17.09
CA LYS A 252 6.50 0.13 -17.75
C LYS A 252 5.41 -0.43 -16.85
N LEU A 253 5.73 -1.37 -15.94
CA LEU A 253 4.75 -1.90 -14.99
C LEU A 253 4.38 -0.83 -13.95
N CYS A 254 5.34 -0.10 -13.42
CA CYS A 254 5.08 1.04 -12.53
C CYS A 254 4.22 2.11 -13.21
N GLU A 255 4.53 2.48 -14.47
CA GLU A 255 3.72 3.43 -15.25
C GLU A 255 2.31 2.90 -15.48
N ARG A 256 2.15 1.62 -15.79
CA ARG A 256 0.84 0.98 -15.94
C ARG A 256 0.03 1.07 -14.65
N CYS A 257 0.62 0.73 -13.50
CA CYS A 257 -0.03 0.84 -12.19
C CYS A 257 -0.48 2.28 -11.93
N ASN A 258 0.37 3.27 -12.14
CA ASN A 258 0.05 4.68 -11.99
C ASN A 258 -1.07 5.12 -12.93
N SER A 259 -1.08 4.65 -14.17
CA SER A 259 -2.13 4.93 -15.16
C SER A 259 -3.48 4.37 -14.71
N GLU A 260 -3.54 3.12 -14.25
CA GLU A 260 -4.79 2.51 -13.78
C GLU A 260 -5.32 3.20 -12.51
N ILE A 261 -4.43 3.60 -11.58
CA ILE A 261 -4.80 4.39 -10.42
C ILE A 261 -5.37 5.75 -10.87
N SER A 262 -4.71 6.43 -11.81
CA SER A 262 -5.19 7.72 -12.33
C SER A 262 -6.57 7.60 -12.99
N LYS A 263 -6.80 6.60 -13.83
CA LYS A 263 -8.10 6.34 -14.46
C LYS A 263 -9.20 6.08 -13.43
N LEU A 264 -8.88 5.35 -12.35
CA LEU A 264 -9.83 5.06 -11.30
C LEU A 264 -10.29 6.34 -10.57
N PHE A 265 -9.38 7.26 -10.27
CA PHE A 265 -9.67 8.42 -9.43
C PHE A 265 -9.98 9.69 -10.21
N LEU A 266 -9.44 9.85 -11.40
CA LEU A 266 -9.58 11.09 -12.20
C LEU A 266 -10.48 10.91 -13.42
N GLY A 267 -10.69 9.69 -13.88
CA GLY A 267 -11.50 9.35 -15.05
C GLY A 267 -10.67 9.14 -16.29
#